data_d224f8afbb1886384f674ef87ae560f0
#
_entry.id   d224f8afbb1886384f674ef87ae560f0
#
_cell.length_a   1.000
_cell.length_b   1.000
_cell.length_c   1.000
_cell.angle_alpha   90.00
_cell.angle_beta   90.00
_cell.angle_gamma   90.00
#
_symmetry.space_group_name_H-M   'P 1'
#
loop_
_entity.id
_entity.type
_entity.pdbx_description
1 polymer ?
#
loop_
_entity_poly.entity_id
_entity_poly.type
_entity_poly.pdbx_seq_one_letter_code
_entity_poly.pdbx_strand_id
1 'polypeptide(L)'
;TTAVVGRAQTSLDLLPVGTEAPDFTITDSKTGKKIFQLSDKKTQKDKDGKTVPGVWTVLDFWASWCPDCRRDMPMVKAIYDKYNTKIQVVGVSFDTDEAKMKKYLGDNQYTWLQYCEFKKWKETKISKDYHISWIPTSYLINPEGKIAFSTVKAEEMMKKLDSLDQAGALKPAQVQTALKKVYNESIDPMAQIDEALAKARKNGKFVICQVGGNWCPWCLKFADFVEKNVAVNKMVNDHFEYIHVNYNRRKTAGDAAVKKAEQLMKRLNNPQRFGFPVFVVLDETGKVLHIQDSSFLEEGKGYNEEKVLRFLKSWTPQAVKG
;
A
#
# COMPACT_ATOMS: atom_id res chain seq x y z
N THR A 1 8.09 -47.92 -40.08
CA THR A 1 8.60 -47.52 -38.75
C THR A 1 8.94 -46.04 -38.77
N THR A 2 7.98 -45.20 -38.41
CA THR A 2 8.13 -43.76 -38.32
C THR A 2 8.64 -43.40 -36.91
N ALA A 3 9.89 -42.94 -36.83
CA ALA A 3 10.45 -42.43 -35.60
C ALA A 3 9.79 -41.11 -35.23
N VAL A 4 9.06 -41.10 -34.11
CA VAL A 4 8.60 -39.87 -33.47
C VAL A 4 9.82 -39.24 -32.78
N VAL A 5 10.31 -38.16 -33.39
CA VAL A 5 11.31 -37.31 -32.78
C VAL A 5 10.65 -36.56 -31.64
N GLY A 6 10.80 -37.03 -30.41
CA GLY A 6 10.41 -36.32 -29.22
C GLY A 6 11.18 -34.99 -29.15
N ARG A 7 10.48 -33.86 -29.18
CA ARG A 7 11.04 -32.55 -28.84
C ARG A 7 11.58 -32.67 -27.40
N ALA A 8 12.88 -32.58 -27.24
CA ALA A 8 13.50 -32.38 -25.96
C ALA A 8 12.92 -31.09 -25.35
N GLN A 9 12.16 -31.24 -24.28
CA GLN A 9 11.79 -30.12 -23.42
C GLN A 9 13.09 -29.59 -22.84
N THR A 10 13.61 -28.49 -23.40
CA THR A 10 14.72 -27.77 -22.76
C THR A 10 14.24 -27.33 -21.38
N SER A 11 14.75 -27.99 -20.33
CA SER A 11 14.49 -27.59 -18.95
C SER A 11 15.01 -26.16 -18.78
N LEU A 12 14.12 -25.25 -18.31
CA LEU A 12 14.52 -23.89 -17.97
C LEU A 12 15.54 -23.95 -16.85
N ASP A 13 16.65 -23.21 -16.99
CA ASP A 13 17.73 -23.10 -15.98
C ASP A 13 17.33 -22.09 -14.90
N LEU A 14 16.27 -22.39 -14.14
CA LEU A 14 15.82 -21.55 -13.04
C LEU A 14 16.73 -21.71 -11.81
N LEU A 15 16.78 -20.65 -10.98
CA LEU A 15 17.51 -20.71 -9.71
C LEU A 15 16.95 -21.84 -8.83
N PRO A 16 17.82 -22.73 -8.32
CA PRO A 16 17.38 -23.84 -7.48
C PRO A 16 16.73 -23.38 -6.17
N VAL A 17 15.78 -24.20 -5.67
CA VAL A 17 15.24 -24.02 -4.33
C VAL A 17 16.36 -24.03 -3.30
N GLY A 18 16.32 -23.12 -2.33
CA GLY A 18 17.35 -22.92 -1.31
C GLY A 18 18.44 -21.92 -1.70
N THR A 19 18.50 -21.49 -2.96
CA THR A 19 19.41 -20.42 -3.40
C THR A 19 19.03 -19.10 -2.76
N GLU A 20 20.03 -18.32 -2.35
CA GLU A 20 19.84 -16.94 -1.91
C GLU A 20 19.27 -16.11 -3.07
N ALA A 21 18.13 -15.44 -2.85
CA ALA A 21 17.54 -14.60 -3.86
C ALA A 21 18.40 -13.35 -4.12
N PRO A 22 18.81 -13.08 -5.36
CA PRO A 22 19.57 -11.88 -5.68
C PRO A 22 18.86 -10.60 -5.27
N ASP A 23 19.56 -9.71 -4.55
CA ASP A 23 18.98 -8.47 -4.04
C ASP A 23 18.80 -7.43 -5.15
N PHE A 24 17.77 -6.63 -5.03
CA PHE A 24 17.52 -5.45 -5.87
C PHE A 24 16.71 -4.40 -5.14
N THR A 25 16.79 -3.16 -5.64
CA THR A 25 16.16 -2.00 -5.04
C THR A 25 15.25 -1.31 -6.04
N ILE A 26 14.08 -0.89 -5.59
CA ILE A 26 13.19 0.02 -6.33
C ILE A 26 13.32 1.39 -5.72
N THR A 27 13.60 2.40 -6.55
CA THR A 27 13.69 3.80 -6.16
C THR A 27 12.61 4.61 -6.86
N ASP A 28 12.13 5.64 -6.19
CA ASP A 28 11.26 6.63 -6.81
C ASP A 28 12.06 7.44 -7.86
N SER A 29 11.60 7.45 -9.11
CA SER A 29 12.31 8.07 -10.22
C SER A 29 12.42 9.59 -10.11
N LYS A 30 11.53 10.24 -9.36
CA LYS A 30 11.52 11.70 -9.17
C LYS A 30 12.37 12.15 -8.00
N THR A 31 12.34 11.39 -6.90
CA THR A 31 12.99 11.79 -5.64
C THR A 31 14.28 11.02 -5.36
N GLY A 32 14.56 9.94 -6.08
CA GLY A 32 15.67 9.00 -5.81
C GLY A 32 15.55 8.23 -4.50
N LYS A 33 14.45 8.36 -3.78
CA LYS A 33 14.24 7.66 -2.50
C LYS A 33 13.97 6.17 -2.73
N LYS A 34 14.55 5.34 -1.85
CA LYS A 34 14.28 3.91 -1.82
C LYS A 34 12.80 3.66 -1.46
N ILE A 35 12.07 2.96 -2.34
CA ILE A 35 10.69 2.49 -2.12
C ILE A 35 10.69 1.07 -1.56
N PHE A 36 11.57 0.23 -2.09
CA PHE A 36 11.63 -1.19 -1.78
C PHE A 36 13.06 -1.71 -1.95
N GLN A 37 13.44 -2.66 -1.12
CA GLN A 37 14.64 -3.49 -1.29
C GLN A 37 14.30 -4.91 -0.85
N LEU A 38 14.66 -5.90 -1.65
CA LEU A 38 14.30 -7.30 -1.39
C LEU A 38 14.91 -7.80 -0.08
N SER A 39 16.15 -7.45 0.21
CA SER A 39 16.83 -7.85 1.45
C SER A 39 16.18 -7.29 2.72
N ASP A 40 15.43 -6.18 2.63
CA ASP A 40 14.66 -5.63 3.77
C ASP A 40 13.46 -6.53 4.14
N LYS A 41 13.11 -7.48 3.28
CA LYS A 41 12.00 -8.44 3.51
C LYS A 41 12.43 -9.72 4.22
N LYS A 42 13.71 -9.87 4.50
CA LYS A 42 14.24 -11.01 5.27
C LYS A 42 13.94 -10.86 6.76
N THR A 43 13.90 -11.98 7.45
CA THR A 43 13.93 -12.03 8.92
C THR A 43 15.19 -11.33 9.42
N GLN A 44 15.04 -10.36 10.31
CA GLN A 44 16.14 -9.55 10.81
C GLN A 44 15.95 -9.20 12.28
N LYS A 45 16.99 -8.63 12.92
CA LYS A 45 16.89 -8.05 14.25
C LYS A 45 16.58 -6.56 14.15
N ASP A 46 15.67 -6.07 14.99
CA ASP A 46 15.47 -4.63 15.15
C ASP A 46 16.56 -4.02 16.04
N LYS A 47 16.49 -2.71 16.24
CA LYS A 47 17.44 -1.95 17.08
C LYS A 47 17.49 -2.43 18.55
N ASP A 48 16.45 -3.10 19.02
CA ASP A 48 16.34 -3.61 20.38
C ASP A 48 16.71 -5.12 20.45
N GLY A 49 17.22 -5.69 19.35
CA GLY A 49 17.62 -7.09 19.23
C GLY A 49 16.46 -8.09 19.09
N LYS A 50 15.21 -7.61 18.98
CA LYS A 50 14.04 -8.45 18.79
C LYS A 50 13.96 -8.95 17.35
N THR A 51 13.61 -10.21 17.17
CA THR A 51 13.42 -10.79 15.83
C THR A 51 12.16 -10.21 15.16
N VAL A 52 12.35 -9.58 14.00
CA VAL A 52 11.28 -9.16 13.09
C VAL A 52 11.19 -10.21 12.00
N PRO A 53 10.07 -10.96 11.91
CA PRO A 53 9.91 -11.98 10.87
C PRO A 53 9.96 -11.35 9.48
N GLY A 54 10.59 -12.06 8.55
CA GLY A 54 10.57 -11.70 7.15
C GLY A 54 9.20 -11.97 6.50
N VAL A 55 9.08 -11.54 5.27
CA VAL A 55 7.85 -11.60 4.48
C VAL A 55 8.07 -12.48 3.26
N TRP A 56 7.16 -13.40 2.99
CA TRP A 56 7.12 -14.12 1.73
C TRP A 56 6.98 -13.15 0.56
N THR A 57 7.77 -13.31 -0.48
CA THR A 57 7.76 -12.40 -1.63
C THR A 57 7.59 -13.20 -2.93
N VAL A 58 6.61 -12.80 -3.74
CA VAL A 58 6.44 -13.27 -5.12
C VAL A 58 7.08 -12.26 -6.05
N LEU A 59 8.04 -12.71 -6.87
CA LEU A 59 8.57 -11.95 -8.00
C LEU A 59 7.96 -12.53 -9.28
N ASP A 60 7.27 -11.70 -10.03
CA ASP A 60 6.66 -12.07 -11.31
C ASP A 60 7.35 -11.35 -12.46
N PHE A 61 8.10 -12.12 -13.28
CA PHE A 61 8.83 -11.62 -14.45
C PHE A 61 7.93 -11.62 -15.67
N TRP A 62 7.69 -10.45 -16.24
CA TRP A 62 6.69 -10.25 -17.29
C TRP A 62 7.04 -9.10 -18.25
N ALA A 63 6.21 -8.87 -19.24
CA ALA A 63 6.21 -7.67 -20.06
C ALA A 63 4.82 -7.39 -20.65
N SER A 64 4.47 -6.13 -20.88
CA SER A 64 3.18 -5.74 -21.43
C SER A 64 2.96 -6.21 -22.88
N TRP A 65 4.05 -6.41 -23.62
CA TRP A 65 4.05 -6.91 -25.00
C TRP A 65 4.00 -8.44 -25.11
N CYS A 66 4.14 -9.18 -24.01
CA CYS A 66 4.18 -10.64 -23.97
C CYS A 66 2.76 -11.23 -23.92
N PRO A 67 2.30 -11.97 -24.94
CA PRO A 67 0.94 -12.53 -24.93
C PRO A 67 0.69 -13.53 -23.83
N ASP A 68 1.66 -14.40 -23.51
CA ASP A 68 1.55 -15.41 -22.46
C ASP A 68 1.46 -14.73 -21.09
N CYS A 69 2.25 -13.68 -20.87
CA CYS A 69 2.17 -12.88 -19.64
C CYS A 69 0.79 -12.23 -19.48
N ARG A 70 0.26 -11.66 -20.56
CA ARG A 70 -1.07 -11.01 -20.52
C ARG A 70 -2.20 -11.99 -20.20
N ARG A 71 -2.08 -13.26 -20.61
CA ARG A 71 -3.02 -14.32 -20.21
C ARG A 71 -2.89 -14.73 -18.74
N ASP A 72 -1.68 -14.66 -18.19
CA ASP A 72 -1.36 -15.08 -16.83
C ASP A 72 -1.61 -13.98 -15.78
N MET A 73 -1.50 -12.70 -16.15
CA MET A 73 -1.64 -11.55 -15.26
C MET A 73 -2.95 -11.47 -14.47
N PRO A 74 -4.13 -11.88 -14.98
CA PRO A 74 -5.35 -11.95 -14.17
C PRO A 74 -5.22 -12.89 -12.96
N MET A 75 -4.44 -13.98 -13.09
CA MET A 75 -4.14 -14.86 -11.97
C MET A 75 -3.15 -14.23 -10.99
N VAL A 76 -2.15 -13.49 -11.49
CA VAL A 76 -1.25 -12.70 -10.62
C VAL A 76 -2.05 -11.66 -9.83
N LYS A 77 -3.04 -11.02 -10.47
CA LYS A 77 -3.97 -10.13 -9.77
C LYS A 77 -4.77 -10.85 -8.69
N ALA A 78 -5.28 -12.03 -8.97
CA ALA A 78 -6.00 -12.84 -7.99
C ALA A 78 -5.10 -13.23 -6.80
N ILE A 79 -3.84 -13.54 -7.04
CA ILE A 79 -2.83 -13.76 -5.98
C ILE A 79 -2.67 -12.49 -5.12
N TYR A 80 -2.48 -11.34 -5.77
CA TYR A 80 -2.34 -10.07 -5.07
C TYR A 80 -3.58 -9.75 -4.24
N ASP A 81 -4.76 -9.83 -4.82
CA ASP A 81 -6.02 -9.52 -4.13
C ASP A 81 -6.25 -10.43 -2.91
N LYS A 82 -5.90 -11.70 -3.02
CA LYS A 82 -6.07 -12.68 -1.94
C LYS A 82 -5.02 -12.57 -0.83
N TYR A 83 -3.78 -12.26 -1.18
CA TYR A 83 -2.64 -12.44 -0.29
C TYR A 83 -1.85 -11.16 0.04
N ASN A 84 -2.23 -9.98 -0.47
CA ASN A 84 -1.46 -8.72 -0.28
C ASN A 84 -1.23 -8.30 1.19
N THR A 85 -2.02 -8.83 2.14
CA THR A 85 -1.82 -8.62 3.58
C THR A 85 -0.85 -9.62 4.22
N LYS A 86 -0.50 -10.70 3.51
CA LYS A 86 0.34 -11.80 4.01
C LYS A 86 1.67 -11.93 3.27
N ILE A 87 1.73 -11.47 2.02
CA ILE A 87 2.91 -11.55 1.17
C ILE A 87 3.19 -10.22 0.47
N GLN A 88 4.42 -10.06 0.02
CA GLN A 88 4.81 -9.02 -0.93
C GLN A 88 4.70 -9.55 -2.35
N VAL A 89 4.13 -8.78 -3.26
CA VAL A 89 4.16 -9.07 -4.71
C VAL A 89 4.92 -7.96 -5.42
N VAL A 90 5.86 -8.34 -6.27
CA VAL A 90 6.63 -7.41 -7.11
C VAL A 90 6.63 -7.94 -8.55
N GLY A 91 6.12 -7.13 -9.46
CA GLY A 91 6.29 -7.36 -10.89
C GLY A 91 7.69 -6.89 -11.33
N VAL A 92 8.36 -7.71 -12.10
CA VAL A 92 9.64 -7.36 -12.75
C VAL A 92 9.39 -7.31 -14.24
N SER A 93 9.28 -6.10 -14.77
CA SER A 93 8.94 -5.88 -16.18
C SER A 93 10.17 -5.80 -17.06
N PHE A 94 10.08 -6.38 -18.25
CA PHE A 94 11.05 -6.24 -19.34
C PHE A 94 10.58 -5.29 -20.45
N ASP A 95 9.67 -4.38 -20.11
CA ASP A 95 9.28 -3.29 -21.02
C ASP A 95 10.45 -2.32 -21.21
N THR A 96 10.56 -1.78 -22.42
CA THR A 96 11.51 -0.72 -22.77
C THR A 96 10.86 0.65 -22.85
N ASP A 97 9.51 0.69 -22.82
CA ASP A 97 8.69 1.89 -22.92
C ASP A 97 7.86 2.04 -21.63
N GLU A 98 8.25 3.01 -20.82
CA GLU A 98 7.60 3.27 -19.53
C GLU A 98 6.13 3.66 -19.68
N ALA A 99 5.80 4.47 -20.70
CA ALA A 99 4.44 4.94 -20.91
C ALA A 99 3.50 3.79 -21.28
N LYS A 100 3.95 2.87 -22.15
CA LYS A 100 3.18 1.68 -22.52
C LYS A 100 2.97 0.74 -21.35
N MET A 101 4.02 0.49 -20.54
CA MET A 101 3.92 -0.31 -19.33
C MET A 101 2.90 0.28 -18.35
N LYS A 102 3.05 1.58 -18.04
CA LYS A 102 2.14 2.27 -17.11
C LYS A 102 0.70 2.29 -17.60
N LYS A 103 0.50 2.49 -18.90
CA LYS A 103 -0.84 2.43 -19.49
C LYS A 103 -1.46 1.04 -19.34
N TYR A 104 -0.72 -0.01 -19.64
CA TYR A 104 -1.20 -1.39 -19.50
C TYR A 104 -1.57 -1.71 -18.04
N LEU A 105 -0.71 -1.34 -17.07
CA LEU A 105 -0.98 -1.52 -15.65
C LEU A 105 -2.23 -0.76 -15.20
N GLY A 106 -2.37 0.49 -15.63
CA GLY A 106 -3.52 1.34 -15.29
C GLY A 106 -4.83 0.84 -15.88
N ASP A 107 -4.84 0.50 -17.16
CA ASP A 107 -6.04 -0.03 -17.85
C ASP A 107 -6.57 -1.32 -17.21
N ASN A 108 -5.69 -2.13 -16.61
CA ASN A 108 -6.04 -3.39 -15.97
C ASN A 108 -6.11 -3.33 -14.44
N GLN A 109 -5.86 -2.14 -13.84
CA GLN A 109 -5.86 -1.92 -12.40
C GLN A 109 -4.85 -2.83 -11.65
N TYR A 110 -3.68 -3.04 -12.23
CA TYR A 110 -2.58 -3.77 -11.62
C TYR A 110 -1.74 -2.81 -10.78
N THR A 111 -1.89 -2.86 -9.46
CA THR A 111 -1.42 -1.81 -8.53
C THR A 111 -0.21 -2.22 -7.67
N TRP A 112 0.25 -3.47 -7.74
CA TRP A 112 1.42 -3.91 -6.99
C TRP A 112 2.71 -3.31 -7.51
N LEU A 113 3.76 -3.34 -6.68
CA LEU A 113 5.05 -2.77 -7.00
C LEU A 113 5.62 -3.33 -8.29
N GLN A 114 6.22 -2.45 -9.08
CA GLN A 114 6.91 -2.81 -10.33
C GLN A 114 8.37 -2.40 -10.27
N TYR A 115 9.25 -3.28 -10.75
CA TYR A 115 10.64 -3.00 -11.07
C TYR A 115 10.83 -3.08 -12.57
N CYS A 116 11.51 -2.12 -13.16
CA CYS A 116 11.85 -2.14 -14.58
C CYS A 116 13.12 -1.32 -14.82
N GLU A 117 14.05 -1.89 -15.59
CA GLU A 117 15.28 -1.20 -16.01
C GLU A 117 15.09 -0.43 -17.32
N PHE A 118 13.97 -0.60 -18.01
CA PHE A 118 13.65 -0.04 -19.33
C PHE A 118 14.72 -0.33 -20.40
N LYS A 119 15.35 -1.49 -20.30
CA LYS A 119 16.35 -2.03 -21.23
C LYS A 119 15.80 -3.27 -21.91
N LYS A 120 16.41 -3.66 -23.02
CA LYS A 120 16.11 -4.95 -23.63
C LYS A 120 16.37 -6.06 -22.63
N TRP A 121 15.50 -7.04 -22.59
CA TRP A 121 15.48 -8.11 -21.60
C TRP A 121 16.86 -8.68 -21.27
N LYS A 122 17.60 -9.17 -22.31
CA LYS A 122 18.93 -9.78 -22.12
C LYS A 122 20.04 -8.80 -21.66
N GLU A 123 19.75 -7.51 -21.69
CA GLU A 123 20.68 -6.47 -21.26
C GLU A 123 20.47 -6.10 -19.79
N THR A 124 19.35 -6.52 -19.19
CA THR A 124 19.05 -6.23 -17.79
C THR A 124 19.91 -7.05 -16.85
N LYS A 125 20.34 -6.42 -15.75
CA LYS A 125 21.06 -7.15 -14.69
C LYS A 125 20.17 -8.21 -14.04
N ILE A 126 18.91 -7.85 -13.77
CA ILE A 126 17.99 -8.72 -13.04
C ILE A 126 17.64 -10.00 -13.81
N SER A 127 17.57 -9.96 -15.15
CA SER A 127 17.34 -11.18 -15.94
C SER A 127 18.49 -12.18 -15.84
N LYS A 128 19.72 -11.67 -15.74
CA LYS A 128 20.93 -12.50 -15.57
C LYS A 128 21.00 -13.08 -14.16
N ASP A 129 20.76 -12.24 -13.15
CA ASP A 129 20.81 -12.64 -11.74
C ASP A 129 19.77 -13.74 -11.42
N TYR A 130 18.58 -13.66 -12.03
CA TYR A 130 17.49 -14.63 -11.82
C TYR A 130 17.38 -15.70 -12.90
N HIS A 131 18.36 -15.81 -13.81
CA HIS A 131 18.41 -16.81 -14.89
C HIS A 131 17.12 -16.81 -15.75
N ILE A 132 16.59 -15.63 -16.08
CA ILE A 132 15.35 -15.54 -16.85
C ILE A 132 15.62 -15.76 -18.32
N SER A 133 15.14 -16.91 -18.84
CA SER A 133 15.20 -17.29 -20.26
C SER A 133 13.81 -17.37 -20.90
N TRP A 134 12.76 -17.24 -20.13
CA TRP A 134 11.36 -17.29 -20.53
C TRP A 134 10.51 -16.36 -19.63
N ILE A 135 9.47 -15.76 -20.20
CA ILE A 135 8.41 -15.07 -19.46
C ILE A 135 7.02 -15.55 -19.93
N PRO A 136 6.02 -15.67 -19.02
CA PRO A 136 6.14 -15.37 -17.59
C PRO A 136 6.99 -16.38 -16.82
N THR A 137 7.70 -15.91 -15.82
CA THR A 137 8.39 -16.74 -14.82
C THR A 137 8.20 -16.09 -13.45
N SER A 138 7.85 -16.87 -12.44
CA SER A 138 7.67 -16.37 -11.08
C SER A 138 8.52 -17.15 -10.09
N TYR A 139 9.08 -16.43 -9.13
CA TYR A 139 9.77 -16.98 -7.97
C TYR A 139 9.03 -16.66 -6.69
N LEU A 140 8.96 -17.62 -5.79
CA LEU A 140 8.53 -17.42 -4.40
C LEU A 140 9.76 -17.42 -3.50
N ILE A 141 9.95 -16.36 -2.76
CA ILE A 141 11.06 -16.15 -1.83
C ILE A 141 10.52 -16.25 -0.41
N ASN A 142 11.16 -17.08 0.41
CA ASN A 142 10.77 -17.28 1.80
C ASN A 142 11.24 -16.13 2.73
N PRO A 143 10.79 -16.08 3.98
CA PRO A 143 11.20 -15.05 4.94
C PRO A 143 12.71 -15.02 5.25
N GLU A 144 13.45 -16.07 4.95
CA GLU A 144 14.91 -16.15 5.09
C GLU A 144 15.64 -15.59 3.86
N GLY A 145 14.90 -15.15 2.82
CA GLY A 145 15.45 -14.58 1.60
C GLY A 145 15.93 -15.61 0.58
N LYS A 146 15.45 -16.85 0.67
CA LYS A 146 15.81 -17.94 -0.25
C LYS A 146 14.67 -18.30 -1.19
N ILE A 147 15.03 -18.75 -2.39
CA ILE A 147 14.07 -19.30 -3.34
C ILE A 147 13.38 -20.53 -2.72
N ALA A 148 12.08 -20.49 -2.60
CA ALA A 148 11.26 -21.60 -2.08
C ALA A 148 10.47 -22.32 -3.17
N PHE A 149 10.16 -21.63 -4.27
CA PHE A 149 9.42 -22.19 -5.40
C PHE A 149 9.64 -21.34 -6.65
N SER A 150 9.54 -21.94 -7.82
CA SER A 150 9.56 -21.25 -9.10
C SER A 150 8.61 -21.93 -10.08
N THR A 151 8.01 -21.15 -10.96
CA THR A 151 7.07 -21.64 -11.97
C THR A 151 6.96 -20.67 -13.14
N VAL A 152 6.46 -21.18 -14.26
CA VAL A 152 6.09 -20.38 -15.45
C VAL A 152 4.58 -20.19 -15.58
N LYS A 153 3.81 -20.54 -14.55
CA LYS A 153 2.33 -20.44 -14.51
C LYS A 153 1.88 -19.87 -13.18
N ALA A 154 1.19 -18.75 -13.21
CA ALA A 154 0.67 -18.12 -11.99
C ALA A 154 -0.34 -19.00 -11.23
N GLU A 155 -1.07 -19.89 -11.93
CA GLU A 155 -1.96 -20.85 -11.28
C GLU A 155 -1.20 -21.80 -10.32
N GLU A 156 0.00 -22.25 -10.70
CA GLU A 156 0.83 -23.09 -9.84
C GLU A 156 1.35 -22.32 -8.62
N MET A 157 1.67 -21.03 -8.81
CA MET A 157 2.02 -20.14 -7.72
C MET A 157 0.85 -19.96 -6.74
N MET A 158 -0.37 -19.76 -7.24
CA MET A 158 -1.57 -19.69 -6.42
C MET A 158 -1.75 -20.96 -5.56
N LYS A 159 -1.65 -22.14 -6.18
CA LYS A 159 -1.76 -23.43 -5.47
C LYS A 159 -0.67 -23.58 -4.39
N LYS A 160 0.54 -23.12 -4.67
CA LYS A 160 1.64 -23.14 -3.70
C LYS A 160 1.35 -22.23 -2.51
N LEU A 161 0.87 -21.02 -2.76
CA LEU A 161 0.48 -20.07 -1.71
C LEU A 161 -0.70 -20.58 -0.89
N ASP A 162 -1.70 -21.18 -1.53
CA ASP A 162 -2.84 -21.79 -0.84
C ASP A 162 -2.39 -22.90 0.11
N SER A 163 -1.48 -23.75 -0.32
CA SER A 163 -0.88 -24.80 0.52
C SER A 163 -0.12 -24.23 1.73
N LEU A 164 0.66 -23.17 1.52
CA LEU A 164 1.39 -22.49 2.60
C LEU A 164 0.43 -21.80 3.59
N ASP A 165 -0.64 -21.21 3.10
CA ASP A 165 -1.64 -20.56 3.94
C ASP A 165 -2.39 -21.57 4.80
N GLN A 166 -2.82 -22.69 4.21
CA GLN A 166 -3.44 -23.80 4.93
C GLN A 166 -2.52 -24.42 6.00
N ALA A 167 -1.22 -24.45 5.73
CA ALA A 167 -0.22 -24.89 6.71
C ALA A 167 0.11 -23.84 7.77
N GLY A 168 -0.50 -22.65 7.73
CA GLY A 168 -0.22 -21.55 8.64
C GLY A 168 1.15 -20.87 8.46
N ALA A 169 1.80 -21.11 7.32
CA ALA A 169 3.11 -20.52 7.00
C ALA A 169 3.01 -19.06 6.56
N LEU A 170 1.89 -18.67 5.94
CA LEU A 170 1.63 -17.28 5.56
C LEU A 170 1.01 -16.55 6.76
N LYS A 171 1.84 -15.98 7.60
CA LYS A 171 1.38 -15.09 8.67
C LYS A 171 1.05 -13.72 8.08
N PRO A 172 0.09 -12.98 8.67
CA PRO A 172 -0.12 -11.60 8.27
C PRO A 172 1.24 -10.91 8.28
N ALA A 173 1.65 -10.46 7.12
CA ALA A 173 2.88 -9.72 7.02
C ALA A 173 2.73 -8.50 7.93
N GLN A 174 3.72 -8.25 8.78
CA GLN A 174 3.99 -6.90 9.18
C GLN A 174 4.58 -6.23 7.92
N VAL A 175 3.80 -6.21 6.85
CA VAL A 175 4.12 -5.43 5.67
C VAL A 175 3.95 -4.00 6.12
N GLN A 176 5.04 -3.42 6.57
CA GLN A 176 5.23 -2.01 6.42
C GLN A 176 5.36 -1.76 4.90
N THR A 177 4.27 -1.89 4.16
CA THR A 177 4.08 -1.02 3.02
C THR A 177 4.26 0.35 3.63
N ALA A 178 5.27 1.08 3.18
CA ALA A 178 5.45 2.46 3.60
C ALA A 178 4.10 3.13 3.33
N LEU A 179 3.33 3.38 4.41
CA LEU A 179 1.98 3.88 4.29
C LEU A 179 2.06 5.18 3.50
N LYS A 180 1.18 5.33 2.53
CA LYS A 180 1.15 6.50 1.65
C LYS A 180 1.07 7.77 2.50
N LYS A 181 1.96 8.71 2.26
CA LYS A 181 1.88 10.04 2.85
C LYS A 181 0.67 10.76 2.27
N VAL A 182 -0.28 11.12 3.11
CA VAL A 182 -1.55 11.73 2.70
C VAL A 182 -1.72 13.17 3.15
N TYR A 183 -0.90 13.61 4.11
CA TYR A 183 -0.94 14.98 4.61
C TYR A 183 -0.10 15.89 3.72
N ASN A 184 -0.71 16.95 3.19
CA ASN A 184 -0.01 17.97 2.42
C ASN A 184 0.61 18.99 3.40
N GLU A 185 1.92 18.93 3.56
CA GLU A 185 2.66 19.79 4.49
C GLU A 185 2.90 21.22 3.94
N SER A 186 2.58 21.46 2.66
CA SER A 186 2.83 22.75 1.98
C SER A 186 1.63 23.69 1.96
N ILE A 187 0.42 23.21 2.30
CA ILE A 187 -0.79 24.03 2.32
C ILE A 187 -1.10 24.57 3.72
N ASP A 188 -1.75 25.73 3.77
CA ASP A 188 -2.25 26.26 5.03
C ASP A 188 -3.46 25.45 5.51
N PRO A 189 -3.41 24.81 6.70
CA PRO A 189 -4.52 24.02 7.22
C PRO A 189 -5.80 24.85 7.44
N MET A 190 -5.69 26.12 7.80
CA MET A 190 -6.83 26.99 7.99
C MET A 190 -7.57 27.23 6.67
N ALA A 191 -6.85 27.52 5.59
CA ALA A 191 -7.41 27.67 4.26
C ALA A 191 -7.99 26.34 3.73
N GLN A 192 -7.36 25.22 4.01
CA GLN A 192 -7.86 23.88 3.66
C GLN A 192 -9.22 23.61 4.31
N ILE A 193 -9.38 23.96 5.57
CA ILE A 193 -10.68 23.83 6.29
C ILE A 193 -11.73 24.73 5.65
N ASP A 194 -11.38 25.98 5.35
CA ASP A 194 -12.34 26.94 4.74
C ASP A 194 -12.80 26.45 3.36
N GLU A 195 -11.91 25.89 2.55
CA GLU A 195 -12.26 25.29 1.25
C GLU A 195 -13.18 24.07 1.43
N ALA A 196 -12.89 23.19 2.39
CA ALA A 196 -13.72 22.03 2.68
C ALA A 196 -15.12 22.43 3.15
N LEU A 197 -15.24 23.46 3.99
CA LEU A 197 -16.52 24.02 4.43
C LEU A 197 -17.34 24.60 3.27
N ALA A 198 -16.69 25.28 2.33
CA ALA A 198 -17.36 25.79 1.13
C ALA A 198 -17.93 24.67 0.26
N LYS A 199 -17.15 23.58 0.07
CA LYS A 199 -17.61 22.37 -0.65
C LYS A 199 -18.75 21.66 0.11
N ALA A 200 -18.62 21.54 1.43
CA ALA A 200 -19.64 20.90 2.27
C ALA A 200 -20.98 21.62 2.19
N ARG A 201 -21.00 22.96 2.26
CA ARG A 201 -22.21 23.78 2.08
C ARG A 201 -22.86 23.52 0.73
N LYS A 202 -22.07 23.50 -0.34
CA LYS A 202 -22.57 23.27 -1.70
C LYS A 202 -23.18 21.89 -1.88
N ASN A 203 -22.62 20.87 -1.21
CA ASN A 203 -22.97 19.47 -1.42
C ASN A 203 -23.88 18.89 -0.32
N GLY A 204 -24.31 19.70 0.66
CA GLY A 204 -25.15 19.24 1.77
C GLY A 204 -24.44 18.26 2.70
N LYS A 205 -23.10 18.40 2.86
CA LYS A 205 -22.25 17.53 3.67
C LYS A 205 -21.72 18.23 4.92
N PHE A 206 -21.18 17.45 5.84
CA PHE A 206 -20.33 17.96 6.91
C PHE A 206 -18.85 17.76 6.58
N VAL A 207 -17.97 18.34 7.38
CA VAL A 207 -16.51 18.18 7.23
C VAL A 207 -15.98 17.26 8.32
N ILE A 208 -15.12 16.31 7.95
CA ILE A 208 -14.30 15.60 8.90
C ILE A 208 -12.84 15.98 8.69
N CYS A 209 -12.23 16.55 9.73
CA CYS A 209 -10.80 16.79 9.79
C CYS A 209 -10.13 15.59 10.47
N GLN A 210 -9.39 14.80 9.72
CA GLN A 210 -8.42 13.86 10.29
C GLN A 210 -7.16 14.63 10.62
N VAL A 211 -6.98 14.99 11.89
CA VAL A 211 -5.84 15.78 12.34
C VAL A 211 -4.68 14.86 12.69
N GLY A 212 -3.51 15.15 12.13
CA GLY A 212 -2.31 14.38 12.34
C GLY A 212 -1.18 14.83 11.43
N GLY A 213 -0.41 13.89 10.91
CA GLY A 213 0.68 14.19 10.00
C GLY A 213 1.35 12.94 9.45
N ASN A 214 2.21 13.13 8.45
CA ASN A 214 2.99 12.05 7.85
C ASN A 214 4.02 11.43 8.82
N TRP A 215 4.26 12.04 9.94
CA TRP A 215 5.08 11.56 11.05
C TRP A 215 4.37 10.55 11.96
N CYS A 216 3.06 10.38 11.79
CA CYS A 216 2.19 9.60 12.67
C CYS A 216 1.79 8.29 11.98
N PRO A 217 2.35 7.12 12.38
CA PRO A 217 2.02 5.84 11.75
C PRO A 217 0.53 5.47 11.82
N TRP A 218 -0.12 5.75 12.95
CA TRP A 218 -1.55 5.47 13.11
C TRP A 218 -2.44 6.36 12.24
N CYS A 219 -2.00 7.60 11.97
CA CYS A 219 -2.67 8.49 11.03
C CYS A 219 -2.65 7.93 9.61
N LEU A 220 -1.50 7.44 9.17
CA LEU A 220 -1.34 6.84 7.85
C LEU A 220 -2.06 5.50 7.73
N LYS A 221 -2.10 4.70 8.81
CA LYS A 221 -2.91 3.47 8.87
C LYS A 221 -4.40 3.74 8.72
N PHE A 222 -4.91 4.81 9.35
CA PHE A 222 -6.33 5.16 9.22
C PHE A 222 -6.66 5.60 7.81
N ALA A 223 -5.83 6.43 7.20
CA ALA A 223 -6.01 6.84 5.80
C ALA A 223 -6.02 5.63 4.84
N ASP A 224 -5.10 4.69 5.03
CA ASP A 224 -5.05 3.43 4.27
C ASP A 224 -6.31 2.58 4.49
N PHE A 225 -6.79 2.51 5.73
CA PHE A 225 -8.02 1.79 6.07
C PHE A 225 -9.25 2.40 5.37
N VAL A 226 -9.40 3.72 5.38
CA VAL A 226 -10.50 4.42 4.68
C VAL A 226 -10.42 4.18 3.16
N GLU A 227 -9.23 4.23 2.58
CA GLU A 227 -9.02 4.02 1.14
C GLU A 227 -9.39 2.59 0.71
N LYS A 228 -9.05 1.58 1.53
CA LYS A 228 -9.22 0.16 1.19
C LYS A 228 -10.55 -0.46 1.63
N ASN A 229 -11.18 0.07 2.67
CA ASN A 229 -12.45 -0.47 3.15
C ASN A 229 -13.63 0.12 2.36
N VAL A 230 -14.28 -0.73 1.58
CA VAL A 230 -15.35 -0.31 0.66
C VAL A 230 -16.51 0.38 1.38
N ALA A 231 -16.97 -0.16 2.50
CA ALA A 231 -18.10 0.39 3.26
C ALA A 231 -17.77 1.74 3.90
N VAL A 232 -16.58 1.85 4.51
CA VAL A 232 -16.11 3.09 5.14
C VAL A 232 -15.82 4.16 4.08
N ASN A 233 -15.17 3.80 2.98
CA ASN A 233 -14.90 4.72 1.87
C ASN A 233 -16.19 5.31 1.29
N LYS A 234 -17.19 4.45 1.04
CA LYS A 234 -18.50 4.89 0.56
C LYS A 234 -19.18 5.84 1.55
N MET A 235 -19.19 5.51 2.85
CA MET A 235 -19.81 6.33 3.90
C MET A 235 -19.16 7.72 3.97
N VAL A 236 -17.84 7.78 3.92
CA VAL A 236 -17.07 9.01 3.93
C VAL A 236 -17.41 9.86 2.70
N ASN A 237 -17.34 9.28 1.51
CA ASN A 237 -17.57 10.04 0.27
C ASN A 237 -19.01 10.50 0.09
N ASP A 238 -19.98 9.72 0.55
CA ASP A 238 -21.39 10.07 0.41
C ASP A 238 -21.83 11.21 1.35
N HIS A 239 -21.23 11.31 2.54
CA HIS A 239 -21.76 12.17 3.61
C HIS A 239 -20.82 13.29 4.09
N PHE A 240 -19.53 13.23 3.75
CA PHE A 240 -18.54 14.14 4.29
C PHE A 240 -17.61 14.72 3.23
N GLU A 241 -17.16 15.95 3.45
CA GLU A 241 -15.89 16.44 2.91
C GLU A 241 -14.80 16.02 3.91
N TYR A 242 -14.03 15.01 3.53
CA TYR A 242 -13.01 14.40 4.39
C TYR A 242 -11.64 14.92 4.02
N ILE A 243 -10.94 15.54 4.97
CA ILE A 243 -9.63 16.15 4.73
C ILE A 243 -8.60 15.68 5.75
N HIS A 244 -7.36 15.54 5.29
CA HIS A 244 -6.19 15.28 6.11
C HIS A 244 -5.56 16.60 6.52
N VAL A 245 -5.73 16.99 7.77
CA VAL A 245 -5.27 18.27 8.30
C VAL A 245 -3.91 18.09 8.98
N ASN A 246 -2.88 18.67 8.37
CA ASN A 246 -1.51 18.53 8.87
C ASN A 246 -1.31 19.37 10.14
N TYR A 247 -0.80 18.73 11.18
CA TYR A 247 -0.38 19.34 12.43
C TYR A 247 1.12 19.13 12.66
N ASN A 248 1.87 20.21 12.71
CA ASN A 248 3.30 20.15 12.95
C ASN A 248 3.60 20.34 14.45
N ARG A 249 4.01 19.25 15.11
CA ARG A 249 4.33 19.24 16.54
C ARG A 249 5.70 19.85 16.89
N ARG A 250 6.58 20.03 15.90
CA ARG A 250 7.99 20.36 16.17
C ARG A 250 8.16 21.85 16.43
N LYS A 251 8.58 22.20 17.62
CA LYS A 251 9.01 23.55 17.99
C LYS A 251 10.19 24.07 17.13
N THR A 252 10.91 23.15 16.48
CA THR A 252 12.04 23.45 15.59
C THR A 252 11.64 24.06 14.23
N ALA A 253 10.34 24.10 13.91
CA ALA A 253 9.84 24.71 12.68
C ALA A 253 9.76 26.25 12.72
N GLY A 254 10.15 26.87 13.85
CA GLY A 254 10.13 28.31 14.08
C GLY A 254 8.85 28.83 14.74
N ASP A 255 8.91 30.02 15.34
CA ASP A 255 7.82 30.58 16.15
C ASP A 255 6.53 30.82 15.33
N ALA A 256 6.63 31.22 14.09
CA ALA A 256 5.48 31.44 13.22
C ALA A 256 4.70 30.15 12.96
N ALA A 257 5.38 29.00 12.74
CA ALA A 257 4.77 27.71 12.54
C ALA A 257 4.10 27.19 13.83
N VAL A 258 4.72 27.39 14.98
CA VAL A 258 4.16 27.04 16.30
C VAL A 258 2.87 27.81 16.53
N LYS A 259 2.88 29.13 16.30
CA LYS A 259 1.70 29.99 16.47
C LYS A 259 0.54 29.57 15.55
N LYS A 260 0.84 29.21 14.29
CA LYS A 260 -0.19 28.70 13.35
C LYS A 260 -0.78 27.36 13.83
N ALA A 261 0.05 26.46 14.34
CA ALA A 261 -0.40 25.19 14.90
C ALA A 261 -1.30 25.40 16.14
N GLU A 262 -0.97 26.34 17.00
CA GLU A 262 -1.80 26.70 18.17
C GLU A 262 -3.16 27.28 17.73
N GLN A 263 -3.19 28.17 16.72
CA GLN A 263 -4.41 28.73 16.17
C GLN A 263 -5.31 27.64 15.55
N LEU A 264 -4.71 26.69 14.82
CA LEU A 264 -5.42 25.54 14.26
C LEU A 264 -6.06 24.70 15.36
N MET A 265 -5.30 24.36 16.40
CA MET A 265 -5.83 23.55 17.50
C MET A 265 -6.95 24.29 18.26
N LYS A 266 -6.80 25.58 18.47
CA LYS A 266 -7.85 26.41 19.10
C LYS A 266 -9.14 26.43 18.25
N ARG A 267 -9.02 26.58 16.94
CA ARG A 267 -10.17 26.53 16.01
C ARG A 267 -10.93 25.21 16.10
N LEU A 268 -10.23 24.09 16.31
CA LEU A 268 -10.79 22.75 16.38
C LEU A 268 -11.11 22.30 17.82
N ASN A 269 -11.19 23.21 18.78
CA ASN A 269 -11.48 22.95 20.20
C ASN A 269 -10.41 22.05 20.88
N ASN A 270 -9.14 22.26 20.57
CA ASN A 270 -8.00 21.59 21.17
C ASN A 270 -8.07 20.05 21.13
N PRO A 271 -8.21 19.44 19.95
CA PRO A 271 -8.39 18.00 19.81
C PRO A 271 -7.13 17.19 20.15
N GLN A 272 -5.96 17.80 20.15
CA GLN A 272 -4.67 17.17 20.42
C GLN A 272 -4.57 16.46 21.78
N ARG A 273 -5.45 16.81 22.73
CA ARG A 273 -5.54 16.16 24.05
C ARG A 273 -5.87 14.66 23.95
N PHE A 274 -6.45 14.21 22.84
CA PHE A 274 -6.79 12.81 22.60
C PHE A 274 -5.70 12.03 21.84
N GLY A 275 -4.57 12.66 21.50
CA GLY A 275 -3.55 12.05 20.66
C GLY A 275 -3.86 12.14 19.16
N PHE A 276 -3.19 11.29 18.36
CA PHE A 276 -3.31 11.33 16.90
C PHE A 276 -3.36 9.92 16.29
N PRO A 277 -4.14 9.71 15.20
CA PRO A 277 -5.05 10.73 14.62
C PRO A 277 -6.17 11.09 15.58
N VAL A 278 -6.70 12.27 15.42
CA VAL A 278 -7.95 12.67 16.06
C VAL A 278 -8.88 13.23 14.99
N PHE A 279 -10.16 12.94 15.11
CA PHE A 279 -11.16 13.34 14.12
C PHE A 279 -12.03 14.45 14.68
N VAL A 280 -12.16 15.52 13.92
CA VAL A 280 -13.04 16.64 14.28
C VAL A 280 -14.14 16.75 13.25
N VAL A 281 -15.39 16.60 13.67
CA VAL A 281 -16.57 16.78 12.83
C VAL A 281 -17.04 18.22 12.92
N LEU A 282 -17.09 18.88 11.77
CA LEU A 282 -17.61 20.24 11.64
C LEU A 282 -18.95 20.21 10.87
N ASP A 283 -19.92 21.01 11.30
CA ASP A 283 -21.07 21.28 10.46
C ASP A 283 -20.70 22.24 9.30
N GLU A 284 -21.63 22.54 8.43
CA GLU A 284 -21.44 23.43 7.27
C GLU A 284 -21.08 24.89 7.64
N THR A 285 -21.27 25.29 8.89
CA THR A 285 -20.90 26.63 9.40
C THR A 285 -19.49 26.66 9.97
N GLY A 286 -18.88 25.49 10.15
CA GLY A 286 -17.56 25.33 10.79
C GLY A 286 -17.63 25.13 12.30
N LYS A 287 -18.81 24.94 12.87
CA LYS A 287 -18.98 24.61 14.29
C LYS A 287 -18.51 23.18 14.55
N VAL A 288 -17.70 22.99 15.57
CA VAL A 288 -17.27 21.66 16.03
C VAL A 288 -18.45 20.95 16.68
N LEU A 289 -18.89 19.85 16.06
CA LEU A 289 -19.99 19.01 16.57
C LEU A 289 -19.47 17.89 17.47
N HIS A 290 -18.32 17.32 17.12
CA HIS A 290 -17.78 16.15 17.79
C HIS A 290 -16.27 16.05 17.60
N ILE A 291 -15.58 15.53 18.60
CA ILE A 291 -14.18 15.17 18.53
C ILE A 291 -14.08 13.68 18.87
N GLN A 292 -13.60 12.88 17.91
CA GLN A 292 -13.45 11.44 18.07
C GLN A 292 -12.01 11.07 18.37
N ASP A 293 -11.80 10.46 19.52
CA ASP A 293 -10.55 9.78 19.87
C ASP A 293 -10.41 8.52 19.04
N SER A 294 -9.30 8.39 18.32
CA SER A 294 -9.06 7.24 17.45
C SER A 294 -8.90 5.92 18.20
N SER A 295 -8.51 5.95 19.45
CA SER A 295 -8.33 4.73 20.27
C SER A 295 -9.62 3.92 20.41
N PHE A 296 -10.79 4.58 20.39
CA PHE A 296 -12.10 3.91 20.41
C PHE A 296 -12.47 3.23 19.08
N LEU A 297 -11.72 3.50 18.01
CA LEU A 297 -11.94 2.93 16.68
C LEU A 297 -10.98 1.77 16.38
N GLU A 298 -10.02 1.55 17.25
CA GLU A 298 -8.95 0.57 17.08
C GLU A 298 -9.39 -0.85 17.45
N GLU A 299 -8.75 -1.82 16.79
CA GLU A 299 -8.78 -3.22 17.15
C GLU A 299 -7.46 -3.88 16.74
N GLY A 300 -6.79 -4.51 17.72
CA GLY A 300 -5.49 -5.12 17.48
C GLY A 300 -4.44 -4.10 17.01
N LYS A 301 -3.87 -4.32 15.82
CA LYS A 301 -2.86 -3.44 15.22
C LYS A 301 -3.42 -2.49 14.15
N GLY A 302 -4.72 -2.34 14.07
CA GLY A 302 -5.42 -1.56 13.06
C GLY A 302 -6.73 -0.97 13.57
N TYR A 303 -7.69 -0.81 12.66
CA TYR A 303 -9.01 -0.24 12.94
C TYR A 303 -10.12 -1.24 12.69
N ASN A 304 -11.22 -1.11 13.43
CA ASN A 304 -12.40 -1.97 13.33
C ASN A 304 -13.47 -1.30 12.47
N GLU A 305 -13.97 -2.01 11.45
CA GLU A 305 -14.97 -1.51 10.51
C GLU A 305 -16.25 -1.07 11.20
N GLU A 306 -16.81 -1.88 12.11
CA GLU A 306 -18.07 -1.57 12.79
C GLU A 306 -17.96 -0.33 13.68
N LYS A 307 -16.84 -0.19 14.41
CA LYS A 307 -16.58 0.97 15.26
C LYS A 307 -16.48 2.26 14.42
N VAL A 308 -15.75 2.19 13.30
CA VAL A 308 -15.59 3.33 12.39
C VAL A 308 -16.93 3.68 11.72
N LEU A 309 -17.68 2.70 11.23
CA LEU A 309 -18.99 2.94 10.63
C LEU A 309 -19.98 3.51 11.64
N ARG A 310 -19.96 3.03 12.89
CA ARG A 310 -20.81 3.60 13.97
C ARG A 310 -20.49 5.08 14.19
N PHE A 311 -19.21 5.44 14.29
CA PHE A 311 -18.78 6.82 14.40
C PHE A 311 -19.32 7.66 13.24
N LEU A 312 -19.03 7.25 11.98
CA LEU A 312 -19.43 8.00 10.80
C LEU A 312 -20.95 8.15 10.67
N LYS A 313 -21.70 7.07 10.85
CA LYS A 313 -23.18 7.08 10.78
C LYS A 313 -23.82 8.02 11.80
N SER A 314 -23.25 8.11 12.99
CA SER A 314 -23.78 8.95 14.07
C SER A 314 -23.65 10.45 13.79
N TRP A 315 -22.75 10.84 12.90
CA TRP A 315 -22.43 12.25 12.64
C TRP A 315 -22.68 12.70 11.20
N THR A 316 -23.44 11.94 10.42
CA THR A 316 -23.91 12.41 9.11
C THR A 316 -24.85 13.63 9.28
N PRO A 317 -24.96 14.52 8.28
CA PRO A 317 -25.93 15.63 8.33
C PRO A 317 -27.35 15.17 8.65
N GLN A 318 -27.77 14.03 8.09
CA GLN A 318 -29.10 13.45 8.33
C GLN A 318 -29.28 13.00 9.77
N ALA A 319 -28.27 12.34 10.36
CA ALA A 319 -28.34 11.88 11.74
C ALA A 319 -28.38 13.04 12.76
N VAL A 320 -27.72 14.16 12.46
CA VAL A 320 -27.63 15.32 13.35
C VAL A 320 -28.85 16.22 13.23
N LYS A 321 -29.38 16.39 12.01
CA LYS A 321 -30.49 17.31 11.75
C LYS A 321 -31.87 16.65 11.92
N GLY A 322 -31.95 15.32 11.95
CA GLY A 322 -33.19 14.56 12.09
C GLY A 322 -33.92 14.34 10.76
#